data_cda762845940360480cc23a5366ef60c
#
_entry.id   cda762845940360480cc23a5366ef60c
#
_cell.length_a   1.000
_cell.length_b   1.000
_cell.length_c   1.000
_cell.angle_alpha   90.00
_cell.angle_beta   90.00
_cell.angle_gamma   90.00
#
_symmetry.space_group_name_H-M   'P 1'
#
loop_
_entity.id
_entity.type
_entity.pdbx_description
1 polymer ?
#
loop_
_entity_poly.entity_id
_entity_poly.type
_entity_poly.pdbx_seq_one_letter_code
_entity_poly.pdbx_strand_id
1 'polypeptide(L)'
;LKDPNSVDPSWVKFFATQGDITSLKTTAKIITDSKTKIPSNQDIATSSSLAENSLRAKFMIKAYREKGHYLANLDPLGLEVKKTKEELKLNLEDFGFNTSQLSELVDVSGEFDDLKIITLGALVEVLNKTYSGSVAVEFSHVENSVAQEWLYNRLDSSNTHINLSLEEQKAILQDLVEVEGFEQYLHVKFPGAKRFSVEGGDASITSLGKVIEESAAAGAEEAVIGIAHRGRLSTLTKIMGK
;
A
#
# COMPACT_ATOMS: atom_id res chain seq x y z
N LEU A 1 -12.27 -4.92 15.85
CA LEU A 1 -11.79 -5.57 17.10
C LEU A 1 -12.98 -5.77 18.02
N LYS A 2 -13.34 -7.02 18.35
CA LYS A 2 -14.51 -7.33 19.21
C LYS A 2 -14.27 -6.96 20.67
N ASP A 3 -13.04 -6.75 21.10
CA ASP A 3 -12.67 -6.29 22.44
C ASP A 3 -11.35 -5.51 22.39
N PRO A 4 -11.37 -4.19 22.67
CA PRO A 4 -10.17 -3.36 22.70
C PRO A 4 -9.14 -3.79 23.76
N ASN A 5 -9.56 -4.55 24.78
CA ASN A 5 -8.68 -4.99 25.86
C ASN A 5 -7.92 -6.30 25.54
N SER A 6 -8.17 -6.92 24.38
CA SER A 6 -7.48 -8.12 23.92
C SER A 6 -6.17 -7.83 23.17
N VAL A 7 -5.81 -6.55 23.01
CA VAL A 7 -4.61 -6.12 22.27
C VAL A 7 -3.58 -5.58 23.25
N ASP A 8 -2.32 -5.98 23.07
CA ASP A 8 -1.21 -5.46 23.86
C ASP A 8 -1.23 -3.92 23.91
N PRO A 9 -1.05 -3.29 25.09
CA PRO A 9 -1.09 -1.83 25.25
C PRO A 9 -0.11 -1.05 24.35
N SER A 10 0.96 -1.67 23.87
CA SER A 10 1.89 -1.09 22.90
C SER A 10 1.24 -0.81 21.55
N TRP A 11 0.35 -1.69 21.12
CA TRP A 11 -0.40 -1.52 19.86
C TRP A 11 -1.46 -0.42 19.98
N VAL A 12 -2.08 -0.28 21.14
CA VAL A 12 -3.02 0.83 21.39
C VAL A 12 -2.29 2.17 21.29
N LYS A 13 -1.06 2.27 21.84
CA LYS A 13 -0.21 3.46 21.69
C LYS A 13 0.21 3.72 20.24
N PHE A 14 0.59 2.69 19.52
CA PHE A 14 1.00 2.81 18.11
C PHE A 14 -0.14 3.36 17.24
N PHE A 15 -1.36 2.87 17.42
CA PHE A 15 -2.52 3.37 16.68
C PHE A 15 -2.99 4.76 17.14
N ALA A 16 -2.71 5.16 18.37
CA ALA A 16 -3.02 6.50 18.88
C ALA A 16 -2.02 7.59 18.42
N THR A 17 -0.81 7.20 18.03
CA THR A 17 0.24 8.13 17.58
C THR A 17 0.31 8.30 16.07
N GLN A 18 -0.40 7.48 15.29
CA GLN A 18 -0.54 7.69 13.84
C GLN A 18 -1.57 8.81 13.61
N GLY A 19 -1.02 10.00 13.36
CA GLY A 19 -1.66 11.30 13.31
C GLY A 19 -3.00 11.41 12.60
N ASP A 20 -3.80 12.22 13.22
CA ASP A 20 -4.93 13.00 12.74
C ASP A 20 -5.47 12.73 11.31
N ILE A 21 -6.35 11.73 11.22
CA ILE A 21 -7.26 11.53 10.07
C ILE A 21 -8.47 12.48 10.24
N THR A 22 -8.25 13.68 10.77
CA THR A 22 -9.35 14.61 11.08
C THR A 22 -9.94 15.25 9.82
N SER A 23 -9.24 15.25 8.69
CA SER A 23 -9.74 15.83 7.44
C SER A 23 -10.80 14.97 6.73
N LEU A 24 -10.88 13.68 7.01
CA LEU A 24 -11.88 12.77 6.43
C LEU A 24 -13.14 12.63 7.30
N LYS A 25 -13.10 13.04 8.57
CA LYS A 25 -14.25 12.95 9.49
C LYS A 25 -15.33 13.99 9.25
N THR A 26 -15.07 15.01 8.43
CA THR A 26 -16.03 16.11 8.23
C THR A 26 -17.18 15.74 7.29
N THR A 27 -17.00 14.74 6.43
CA THR A 27 -18.03 14.31 5.47
C THR A 27 -18.98 13.24 6.03
N ALA A 28 -18.55 12.47 7.04
CA ALA A 28 -19.35 11.39 7.62
C ALA A 28 -20.41 11.86 8.64
N LYS A 29 -20.43 13.14 9.01
CA LYS A 29 -21.31 13.65 10.09
C LYS A 29 -22.70 14.11 9.64
N ILE A 30 -23.08 13.95 8.37
CA ILE A 30 -24.32 14.51 7.82
C ILE A 30 -25.51 13.53 7.82
N ILE A 31 -25.36 12.23 8.14
CA ILE A 31 -26.43 11.24 7.92
C ILE A 31 -26.88 10.49 9.21
N THR A 32 -26.77 11.04 10.40
CA THR A 32 -27.26 10.34 11.61
C THR A 32 -28.58 10.83 12.19
N ASP A 33 -29.26 11.77 11.57
CA ASP A 33 -30.57 12.24 12.06
C ASP A 33 -31.63 12.22 10.95
N SER A 34 -32.29 11.10 10.74
CA SER A 34 -33.63 11.10 10.18
C SER A 34 -34.47 9.90 10.58
N LYS A 35 -35.53 10.22 11.31
CA LYS A 35 -36.65 9.33 11.65
C LYS A 35 -37.31 8.77 10.39
N THR A 36 -37.64 7.51 10.44
CA THR A 36 -38.38 6.71 9.45
C THR A 36 -39.49 7.49 8.74
N LYS A 37 -39.26 7.88 7.49
CA LYS A 37 -40.30 8.27 6.53
C LYS A 37 -40.49 7.12 5.53
N ILE A 38 -41.74 6.87 5.15
CA ILE A 38 -42.06 5.94 4.04
C ILE A 38 -41.40 6.50 2.78
N PRO A 39 -40.55 5.73 2.06
CA PRO A 39 -39.82 6.23 0.92
C PRO A 39 -40.73 6.68 -0.21
N SER A 40 -40.48 7.84 -0.77
CA SER A 40 -41.12 8.32 -1.98
C SER A 40 -40.57 7.58 -3.22
N ASN A 41 -41.27 7.65 -4.36
CA ASN A 41 -40.77 7.06 -5.61
C ASN A 41 -39.39 7.61 -6.03
N GLN A 42 -39.03 8.82 -5.59
CA GLN A 42 -37.68 9.39 -5.78
C GLN A 42 -36.65 8.70 -4.89
N ASP A 43 -37.01 8.35 -3.65
CA ASP A 43 -36.12 7.64 -2.72
C ASP A 43 -35.82 6.21 -3.21
N ILE A 44 -36.79 5.57 -3.84
CA ILE A 44 -36.65 4.22 -4.42
C ILE A 44 -35.72 4.28 -5.66
N ALA A 45 -35.89 5.26 -6.53
CA ALA A 45 -35.04 5.46 -7.71
C ALA A 45 -33.58 5.78 -7.29
N THR A 46 -33.39 6.63 -6.29
CA THR A 46 -32.07 6.99 -5.75
C THR A 46 -31.40 5.79 -5.07
N SER A 47 -32.14 4.96 -4.35
CA SER A 47 -31.59 3.75 -3.72
C SER A 47 -31.23 2.68 -4.75
N SER A 48 -31.97 2.56 -5.84
CA SER A 48 -31.66 1.65 -6.94
C SER A 48 -30.38 2.05 -7.69
N SER A 49 -30.21 3.34 -7.98
CA SER A 49 -29.00 3.85 -8.64
C SER A 49 -27.76 3.72 -7.74
N LEU A 50 -27.90 4.00 -6.44
CA LEU A 50 -26.81 3.80 -5.47
C LEU A 50 -26.39 2.33 -5.43
N ALA A 51 -27.32 1.37 -5.38
CA ALA A 51 -27.00 -0.04 -5.33
C ALA A 51 -26.28 -0.51 -6.61
N GLU A 52 -26.71 -0.08 -7.77
CA GLU A 52 -26.09 -0.39 -9.05
C GLU A 52 -24.66 0.22 -9.14
N ASN A 53 -24.51 1.49 -8.81
CA ASN A 53 -23.22 2.15 -8.80
C ASN A 53 -22.26 1.52 -7.80
N SER A 54 -22.76 1.12 -6.63
CA SER A 54 -21.96 0.42 -5.62
C SER A 54 -21.45 -0.93 -6.10
N LEU A 55 -22.26 -1.68 -6.82
CA LEU A 55 -21.83 -2.96 -7.41
C LEU A 55 -20.71 -2.71 -8.46
N ARG A 56 -20.89 -1.74 -9.35
CA ARG A 56 -19.87 -1.35 -10.33
C ARG A 56 -18.57 -0.88 -9.67
N ALA A 57 -18.68 -0.11 -8.59
CA ALA A 57 -17.55 0.35 -7.80
C ALA A 57 -16.77 -0.82 -7.17
N LYS A 58 -17.45 -1.85 -6.68
CA LYS A 58 -16.81 -3.06 -6.15
C LYS A 58 -16.03 -3.83 -7.21
N PHE A 59 -16.54 -3.93 -8.43
CA PHE A 59 -15.77 -4.49 -9.55
C PHE A 59 -14.53 -3.67 -9.88
N MET A 60 -14.62 -2.33 -9.82
CA MET A 60 -13.49 -1.45 -10.02
C MET A 60 -12.43 -1.63 -8.93
N ILE A 61 -12.83 -1.69 -7.65
CA ILE A 61 -11.92 -1.96 -6.52
C ILE A 61 -11.16 -3.27 -6.76
N LYS A 62 -11.88 -4.35 -7.09
CA LYS A 62 -11.26 -5.64 -7.37
C LYS A 62 -10.27 -5.57 -8.53
N ALA A 63 -10.61 -4.90 -9.61
CA ALA A 63 -9.73 -4.75 -10.77
C ALA A 63 -8.46 -3.96 -10.45
N TYR A 64 -8.55 -2.91 -9.62
CA TYR A 64 -7.38 -2.17 -9.14
C TYR A 64 -6.51 -3.01 -8.20
N ARG A 65 -7.09 -3.81 -7.30
CA ARG A 65 -6.37 -4.75 -6.45
C ARG A 65 -5.57 -5.78 -7.26
N GLU A 66 -6.14 -6.24 -8.38
CA GLU A 66 -5.50 -7.23 -9.26
C GLU A 66 -4.47 -6.62 -10.22
N LYS A 67 -4.72 -5.41 -10.74
CA LYS A 67 -3.97 -4.87 -11.88
C LYS A 67 -3.39 -3.47 -11.68
N GLY A 68 -3.77 -2.77 -10.60
CA GLY A 68 -3.35 -1.38 -10.37
C GLY A 68 -1.83 -1.21 -10.29
N HIS A 69 -1.12 -2.21 -9.80
CA HIS A 69 0.34 -2.22 -9.71
C HIS A 69 1.06 -2.07 -11.07
N TYR A 70 0.44 -2.50 -12.18
CA TYR A 70 1.00 -2.28 -13.52
C TYR A 70 1.02 -0.81 -13.97
N LEU A 71 0.24 0.06 -13.30
CA LEU A 71 0.24 1.51 -13.53
C LEU A 71 1.22 2.25 -12.62
N ALA A 72 1.80 1.56 -11.64
CA ALA A 72 2.64 2.18 -10.63
C ALA A 72 3.90 2.79 -11.25
N ASN A 73 4.35 3.92 -10.67
CA ASN A 73 5.54 4.62 -11.12
C ASN A 73 6.78 4.06 -10.42
N LEU A 74 7.27 2.92 -10.88
CA LEU A 74 8.39 2.18 -10.27
C LEU A 74 9.74 2.44 -10.94
N ASP A 75 9.73 3.05 -12.12
CA ASP A 75 10.94 3.36 -12.87
C ASP A 75 11.25 4.87 -12.84
N PRO A 76 12.16 5.32 -11.97
CA PRO A 76 12.54 6.73 -11.89
C PRO A 76 13.30 7.23 -13.14
N LEU A 77 13.86 6.32 -13.94
CA LEU A 77 14.60 6.66 -15.16
C LEU A 77 13.69 6.73 -16.39
N GLY A 78 12.45 6.22 -16.30
CA GLY A 78 11.48 6.26 -17.40
C GLY A 78 11.87 5.41 -18.60
N LEU A 79 12.61 4.32 -18.40
CA LEU A 79 13.07 3.41 -19.46
C LEU A 79 12.04 2.34 -19.76
N GLU A 80 11.13 2.04 -18.83
CA GLU A 80 10.09 1.03 -18.99
C GLU A 80 8.90 1.59 -19.76
N VAL A 81 8.40 0.80 -20.71
CA VAL A 81 7.12 1.06 -21.40
C VAL A 81 5.98 0.67 -20.45
N LYS A 82 5.34 1.65 -19.83
CA LYS A 82 4.22 1.43 -18.91
C LYS A 82 2.98 0.99 -19.66
N LYS A 83 2.22 0.09 -19.05
CA LYS A 83 0.86 -0.23 -19.51
C LYS A 83 -0.06 0.96 -19.27
N THR A 84 -1.06 1.09 -20.13
CA THR A 84 -2.08 2.14 -20.02
C THR A 84 -3.34 1.62 -19.31
N LYS A 85 -4.20 2.53 -18.86
CA LYS A 85 -5.49 2.15 -18.27
C LYS A 85 -6.38 1.43 -19.27
N GLU A 86 -6.30 1.79 -20.56
CA GLU A 86 -7.02 1.16 -21.66
C GLU A 86 -6.63 -0.31 -21.83
N GLU A 87 -5.34 -0.59 -21.82
CA GLU A 87 -4.82 -1.97 -21.93
C GLU A 87 -5.24 -2.84 -20.73
N LEU A 88 -5.27 -2.25 -19.56
CA LEU A 88 -5.61 -2.94 -18.30
C LEU A 88 -7.10 -3.02 -18.02
N LYS A 89 -7.92 -2.30 -18.79
CA LYS A 89 -9.36 -2.14 -18.53
C LYS A 89 -9.64 -1.54 -17.15
N LEU A 90 -9.02 -0.39 -16.89
CA LEU A 90 -9.12 0.34 -15.61
C LEU A 90 -9.65 1.77 -15.78
N ASN A 91 -10.24 2.10 -16.94
CA ASN A 91 -10.96 3.34 -17.14
C ASN A 91 -12.35 3.26 -16.49
N LEU A 92 -12.95 4.40 -16.21
CA LEU A 92 -14.31 4.50 -15.67
C LEU A 92 -15.34 3.78 -16.56
N GLU A 93 -15.18 3.91 -17.88
CA GLU A 93 -16.06 3.33 -18.89
C GLU A 93 -16.05 1.79 -18.87
N ASP A 94 -14.94 1.18 -18.49
CA ASP A 94 -14.81 -0.28 -18.35
C ASP A 94 -15.72 -0.84 -17.25
N PHE A 95 -16.13 0.03 -16.28
CA PHE A 95 -17.04 -0.31 -15.20
C PHE A 95 -18.44 0.30 -15.39
N GLY A 96 -18.70 0.86 -16.58
CA GLY A 96 -19.99 1.48 -16.91
C GLY A 96 -20.21 2.87 -16.32
N PHE A 97 -19.15 3.53 -15.85
CA PHE A 97 -19.19 4.92 -15.39
C PHE A 97 -18.71 5.88 -16.49
N ASN A 98 -19.00 7.16 -16.28
CA ASN A 98 -18.45 8.24 -17.08
C ASN A 98 -18.01 9.41 -16.17
N THR A 99 -17.28 10.36 -16.71
CA THR A 99 -16.69 11.46 -15.96
C THR A 99 -17.73 12.39 -15.31
N SER A 100 -18.97 12.46 -15.81
CA SER A 100 -20.04 13.26 -15.20
C SER A 100 -20.56 12.68 -13.89
N GLN A 101 -20.29 11.39 -13.63
CA GLN A 101 -20.74 10.66 -12.45
C GLN A 101 -19.75 10.71 -11.27
N LEU A 102 -18.63 11.40 -11.38
CA LEU A 102 -17.61 11.48 -10.34
C LEU A 102 -18.12 12.03 -8.99
N SER A 103 -19.20 12.81 -9.01
CA SER A 103 -19.87 13.31 -7.80
C SER A 103 -20.92 12.36 -7.22
N GLU A 104 -21.28 11.29 -7.93
CA GLU A 104 -22.25 10.32 -7.44
C GLU A 104 -21.68 9.52 -6.26
N LEU A 105 -22.59 9.12 -5.37
CA LEU A 105 -22.23 8.33 -4.20
C LEU A 105 -22.19 6.85 -4.55
N VAL A 106 -21.24 6.14 -3.95
CA VAL A 106 -21.09 4.69 -3.99
C VAL A 106 -20.90 4.16 -2.57
N ASP A 107 -21.51 3.03 -2.28
CA ASP A 107 -21.33 2.31 -1.03
C ASP A 107 -20.24 1.27 -1.20
N VAL A 108 -19.13 1.50 -0.50
CA VAL A 108 -17.95 0.64 -0.48
C VAL A 108 -17.80 -0.09 0.85
N SER A 109 -18.88 -0.17 1.63
CA SER A 109 -18.91 -0.90 2.90
C SER A 109 -18.50 -2.36 2.70
N GLY A 110 -17.57 -2.81 3.56
CA GLY A 110 -17.01 -4.15 3.50
C GLY A 110 -15.85 -4.34 2.54
N GLU A 111 -15.51 -3.29 1.75
CA GLU A 111 -14.28 -3.28 0.94
C GLU A 111 -13.13 -2.58 1.66
N PHE A 112 -13.43 -1.59 2.50
CA PHE A 112 -12.49 -0.82 3.30
C PHE A 112 -12.98 -0.76 4.76
N ASP A 113 -12.05 -0.80 5.70
CA ASP A 113 -12.41 -0.77 7.13
C ASP A 113 -13.03 0.57 7.54
N ASP A 114 -12.50 1.68 7.03
CA ASP A 114 -12.87 3.04 7.46
C ASP A 114 -13.81 3.77 6.49
N LEU A 115 -14.00 3.25 5.27
CA LEU A 115 -14.82 3.89 4.24
C LEU A 115 -16.15 3.15 4.08
N LYS A 116 -17.24 3.91 4.01
CA LYS A 116 -18.59 3.35 3.80
C LYS A 116 -19.22 3.91 2.52
N ILE A 117 -19.63 5.16 2.55
CA ILE A 117 -20.22 5.84 1.40
C ILE A 117 -19.32 7.02 1.05
N ILE A 118 -18.82 7.03 -0.19
CA ILE A 118 -17.95 8.09 -0.72
C ILE A 118 -18.38 8.47 -2.13
N THR A 119 -17.85 9.55 -2.68
CA THR A 119 -18.06 9.86 -4.09
C THR A 119 -17.21 8.95 -4.98
N LEU A 120 -17.69 8.68 -6.19
CA LEU A 120 -16.94 7.90 -7.17
C LEU A 120 -15.56 8.52 -7.43
N GLY A 121 -15.48 9.86 -7.50
CA GLY A 121 -14.20 10.56 -7.69
C GLY A 121 -13.22 10.32 -6.55
N ALA A 122 -13.69 10.37 -5.29
CA ALA A 122 -12.87 10.06 -4.13
C ALA A 122 -12.40 8.61 -4.14
N LEU A 123 -13.26 7.66 -4.53
CA LEU A 123 -12.87 6.26 -4.70
C LEU A 123 -11.75 6.10 -5.72
N VAL A 124 -11.88 6.71 -6.90
CA VAL A 124 -10.85 6.67 -7.95
C VAL A 124 -9.53 7.24 -7.45
N GLU A 125 -9.57 8.34 -6.69
CA GLU A 125 -8.37 8.93 -6.09
C GLU A 125 -7.69 7.96 -5.10
N VAL A 126 -8.48 7.37 -4.19
CA VAL A 126 -7.98 6.36 -3.23
C VAL A 126 -7.34 5.19 -3.97
N LEU A 127 -8.01 4.62 -4.97
CA LEU A 127 -7.51 3.48 -5.72
C LEU A 127 -6.21 3.79 -6.48
N ASN A 128 -6.15 4.94 -7.17
CA ASN A 128 -4.92 5.34 -7.86
C ASN A 128 -3.76 5.55 -6.87
N LYS A 129 -4.03 6.18 -5.73
CA LYS A 129 -3.03 6.47 -4.71
C LYS A 129 -2.51 5.19 -4.06
N THR A 130 -3.40 4.24 -3.77
CA THR A 130 -3.07 2.99 -3.09
C THR A 130 -2.36 2.00 -4.01
N TYR A 131 -2.85 1.82 -5.24
CA TYR A 131 -2.42 0.73 -6.11
C TYR A 131 -1.52 1.17 -7.28
N SER A 132 -1.50 2.47 -7.62
CA SER A 132 -0.80 2.97 -8.81
C SER A 132 0.20 4.10 -8.47
N GLY A 133 0.64 4.19 -7.21
CA GLY A 133 1.60 5.18 -6.73
C GLY A 133 3.05 4.88 -7.11
N SER A 134 3.99 5.29 -6.26
CA SER A 134 5.42 4.99 -6.40
C SER A 134 5.86 3.69 -5.71
N VAL A 135 4.92 3.02 -5.04
CA VAL A 135 5.10 1.71 -4.42
C VAL A 135 4.03 0.78 -4.97
N ALA A 136 4.38 -0.43 -5.32
CA ALA A 136 3.46 -1.47 -5.75
C ALA A 136 3.60 -2.70 -4.86
N VAL A 137 2.48 -3.35 -4.58
CA VAL A 137 2.43 -4.58 -3.79
C VAL A 137 1.65 -5.64 -4.55
N GLU A 138 2.24 -6.82 -4.69
CA GLU A 138 1.65 -7.95 -5.42
C GLU A 138 1.46 -9.12 -4.47
N PHE A 139 0.23 -9.42 -4.10
CA PHE A 139 -0.11 -10.55 -3.22
C PHE A 139 -1.38 -11.30 -3.64
N SER A 140 -1.89 -11.04 -4.85
CA SER A 140 -3.05 -11.76 -5.39
C SER A 140 -2.82 -13.27 -5.54
N HIS A 141 -1.55 -13.71 -5.52
CA HIS A 141 -1.14 -15.12 -5.55
C HIS A 141 -1.23 -15.82 -4.18
N VAL A 142 -1.51 -15.09 -3.10
CA VAL A 142 -1.65 -15.67 -1.76
C VAL A 142 -2.95 -16.48 -1.70
N GLU A 143 -2.84 -17.80 -1.55
CA GLU A 143 -3.99 -18.73 -1.56
C GLU A 143 -4.85 -18.64 -0.29
N ASN A 144 -4.23 -18.28 0.84
CA ASN A 144 -4.96 -18.12 2.10
C ASN A 144 -5.81 -16.85 2.08
N SER A 145 -7.14 -17.01 1.96
CA SER A 145 -8.07 -15.89 1.85
C SER A 145 -8.07 -14.96 3.07
N VAL A 146 -7.84 -15.48 4.27
CA VAL A 146 -7.78 -14.68 5.51
C VAL A 146 -6.52 -13.79 5.49
N ALA A 147 -5.38 -14.35 5.08
CA ALA A 147 -4.14 -13.59 4.93
C ALA A 147 -4.26 -12.55 3.81
N GLN A 148 -4.87 -12.91 2.69
CA GLN A 148 -5.09 -12.00 1.57
C GLN A 148 -6.01 -10.84 1.96
N GLU A 149 -7.11 -11.09 2.65
CA GLU A 149 -8.02 -10.06 3.16
C GLU A 149 -7.32 -9.14 4.16
N TRP A 150 -6.51 -9.69 5.07
CA TRP A 150 -5.71 -8.90 5.99
C TRP A 150 -4.72 -7.98 5.25
N LEU A 151 -4.05 -8.47 4.19
CA LEU A 151 -3.14 -7.68 3.37
C LEU A 151 -3.87 -6.55 2.65
N TYR A 152 -5.06 -6.80 2.08
CA TYR A 152 -5.87 -5.75 1.47
C TYR A 152 -6.25 -4.67 2.47
N ASN A 153 -6.79 -5.07 3.62
CA ASN A 153 -7.19 -4.13 4.67
C ASN A 153 -5.99 -3.30 5.15
N ARG A 154 -4.83 -3.93 5.30
CA ARG A 154 -3.59 -3.25 5.70
C ARG A 154 -3.13 -2.24 4.65
N LEU A 155 -3.17 -2.61 3.38
CA LEU A 155 -2.77 -1.76 2.27
C LEU A 155 -3.73 -0.58 2.09
N ASP A 156 -5.02 -0.85 2.09
CA ASP A 156 -6.07 0.14 1.93
C ASP A 156 -6.08 1.17 3.09
N SER A 157 -5.83 0.73 4.33
CA SER A 157 -5.75 1.62 5.49
C SER A 157 -4.50 2.49 5.50
N SER A 158 -3.38 2.01 4.99
CA SER A 158 -2.11 2.74 4.95
C SER A 158 -2.03 3.76 3.81
N ASN A 159 -2.93 3.69 2.81
CA ASN A 159 -2.88 4.48 1.58
C ASN A 159 -1.50 4.44 0.88
N THR A 160 -0.68 3.41 1.12
CA THR A 160 0.71 3.26 0.67
C THR A 160 1.61 4.49 0.92
N HIS A 161 1.16 5.44 1.72
CA HIS A 161 1.98 6.58 2.10
C HIS A 161 2.93 6.22 3.22
N ILE A 162 4.18 6.07 2.85
CA ILE A 162 5.28 5.98 3.79
C ILE A 162 5.67 7.41 4.16
N ASN A 163 5.25 7.88 5.33
CA ASN A 163 5.69 9.14 5.89
C ASN A 163 6.93 8.89 6.73
N LEU A 164 8.10 8.98 6.11
CA LEU A 164 9.37 8.87 6.82
C LEU A 164 9.70 10.22 7.49
N SER A 165 10.06 10.19 8.76
CA SER A 165 10.65 11.32 9.46
C SER A 165 11.99 11.71 8.82
N LEU A 166 12.47 12.92 9.08
CA LEU A 166 13.76 13.39 8.58
C LEU A 166 14.91 12.50 9.09
N GLU A 167 14.80 12.00 10.31
CA GLU A 167 15.77 11.10 10.94
C GLU A 167 15.80 9.75 10.22
N GLU A 168 14.65 9.16 9.91
CA GLU A 168 14.56 7.91 9.14
C GLU A 168 15.10 8.09 7.72
N GLN A 169 14.78 9.20 7.04
CA GLN A 169 15.34 9.49 5.71
C GLN A 169 16.86 9.60 5.74
N LYS A 170 17.43 10.26 6.77
CA LYS A 170 18.88 10.35 6.93
C LYS A 170 19.52 8.99 7.24
N ALA A 171 18.89 8.18 8.07
CA ALA A 171 19.36 6.83 8.37
C ALA A 171 19.40 5.95 7.11
N ILE A 172 18.34 5.98 6.30
CA ILE A 172 18.30 5.28 5.02
C ILE A 172 19.40 5.79 4.07
N LEU A 173 19.57 7.10 3.97
CA LEU A 173 20.64 7.69 3.14
C LEU A 173 22.02 7.25 3.63
N GLN A 174 22.26 7.26 4.93
CA GLN A 174 23.52 6.79 5.52
C GLN A 174 23.78 5.34 5.17
N ASP A 175 22.79 4.46 5.31
CA ASP A 175 22.90 3.04 4.94
C ASP A 175 23.29 2.87 3.47
N LEU A 176 22.63 3.60 2.57
CA LEU A 176 22.93 3.55 1.13
C LEU A 176 24.36 4.00 0.84
N VAL A 177 24.81 5.10 1.44
CA VAL A 177 26.19 5.62 1.30
C VAL A 177 27.21 4.63 1.84
N GLU A 178 26.95 3.98 2.97
CA GLU A 178 27.83 2.97 3.56
C GLU A 178 27.93 1.72 2.68
N VAL A 179 26.82 1.26 2.11
CA VAL A 179 26.79 0.11 1.19
C VAL A 179 27.57 0.42 -0.09
N GLU A 180 27.31 1.58 -0.71
CA GLU A 180 28.04 2.02 -1.91
C GLU A 180 29.53 2.19 -1.63
N GLY A 181 29.87 2.86 -0.55
CA GLY A 181 31.27 3.08 -0.14
C GLY A 181 32.03 1.76 0.10
N PHE A 182 31.35 0.76 0.70
CA PHE A 182 31.91 -0.57 0.88
C PHE A 182 32.16 -1.29 -0.46
N GLU A 183 31.18 -1.25 -1.37
CA GLU A 183 31.34 -1.83 -2.71
C GLU A 183 32.48 -1.16 -3.51
N GLN A 184 32.57 0.16 -3.45
CA GLN A 184 33.67 0.93 -4.07
C GLN A 184 35.04 0.56 -3.45
N TYR A 185 35.11 0.48 -2.13
CA TYR A 185 36.33 0.03 -1.45
C TYR A 185 36.76 -1.36 -1.93
N LEU A 186 35.84 -2.32 -1.99
CA LEU A 186 36.12 -3.66 -2.47
C LEU A 186 36.53 -3.68 -3.94
N HIS A 187 35.97 -2.81 -4.76
CA HIS A 187 36.33 -2.68 -6.17
C HIS A 187 37.77 -2.25 -6.35
N VAL A 188 38.20 -1.27 -5.58
CA VAL A 188 39.58 -0.73 -5.64
C VAL A 188 40.58 -1.71 -5.00
N LYS A 189 40.22 -2.29 -3.86
CA LYS A 189 41.14 -3.14 -3.07
C LYS A 189 41.37 -4.52 -3.66
N PHE A 190 40.35 -5.09 -4.31
CA PHE A 190 40.35 -6.46 -4.84
C PHE A 190 39.97 -6.50 -6.32
N PRO A 191 40.78 -5.87 -7.21
CA PRO A 191 40.48 -5.85 -8.64
C PRO A 191 40.44 -7.28 -9.20
N GLY A 192 39.45 -7.58 -10.02
CA GLY A 192 39.28 -8.90 -10.64
C GLY A 192 38.67 -10.00 -9.76
N ALA A 193 38.46 -9.76 -8.47
CA ALA A 193 37.77 -10.71 -7.61
C ALA A 193 36.28 -10.82 -7.95
N LYS A 194 35.73 -12.03 -7.95
CA LYS A 194 34.28 -12.24 -8.12
C LYS A 194 33.55 -11.85 -6.85
N ARG A 195 33.04 -10.61 -6.79
CA ARG A 195 32.39 -10.04 -5.61
C ARG A 195 30.88 -10.15 -5.65
N PHE A 196 30.29 -10.18 -6.84
CA PHE A 196 28.83 -10.14 -7.04
C PHE A 196 28.20 -9.00 -6.27
N SER A 197 28.63 -7.76 -6.62
CA SER A 197 28.19 -6.54 -5.94
C SER A 197 26.68 -6.35 -5.95
N VAL A 198 26.20 -5.55 -5.00
CA VAL A 198 24.78 -5.23 -4.86
C VAL A 198 24.35 -4.04 -5.73
N GLU A 199 25.26 -3.40 -6.43
CA GLU A 199 25.00 -2.23 -7.27
C GLU A 199 23.72 -2.36 -8.09
N GLY A 200 22.83 -1.36 -8.00
CA GLY A 200 21.50 -1.35 -8.55
C GLY A 200 20.44 -2.03 -7.68
N GLY A 201 20.85 -2.69 -6.59
CA GLY A 201 19.97 -3.30 -5.59
C GLY A 201 20.27 -2.85 -4.17
N ASP A 202 20.96 -1.73 -3.99
CA ASP A 202 21.46 -1.22 -2.72
C ASP A 202 20.36 -1.04 -1.67
N ALA A 203 19.20 -0.57 -2.09
CA ALA A 203 18.03 -0.42 -1.24
C ALA A 203 17.54 -1.74 -0.61
N SER A 204 17.90 -2.90 -1.20
CA SER A 204 17.54 -4.22 -0.63
C SER A 204 18.21 -4.46 0.72
N ILE A 205 19.40 -3.93 0.93
CA ILE A 205 20.14 -4.07 2.20
C ILE A 205 19.42 -3.31 3.31
N THR A 206 19.09 -2.04 3.07
CA THR A 206 18.32 -1.22 4.02
C THR A 206 16.94 -1.82 4.30
N SER A 207 16.24 -2.28 3.26
CA SER A 207 14.93 -2.93 3.40
C SER A 207 15.02 -4.21 4.22
N LEU A 208 16.04 -5.04 4.00
CA LEU A 208 16.26 -6.28 4.76
C LEU A 208 16.54 -5.97 6.23
N GLY A 209 17.37 -4.96 6.52
CA GLY A 209 17.62 -4.50 7.89
C GLY A 209 16.33 -4.12 8.60
N LYS A 210 15.47 -3.34 7.94
CA LYS A 210 14.18 -2.93 8.50
C LYS A 210 13.22 -4.11 8.71
N VAL A 211 13.17 -5.05 7.78
CA VAL A 211 12.34 -6.27 7.91
C VAL A 211 12.77 -7.08 9.14
N ILE A 212 14.08 -7.24 9.37
CA ILE A 212 14.59 -7.97 10.54
C ILE A 212 14.25 -7.22 11.83
N GLU A 213 14.45 -5.90 11.87
CA GLU A 213 14.13 -5.07 13.03
C GLU A 213 12.65 -5.18 13.41
N GLU A 214 11.75 -5.00 12.43
CA GLU A 214 10.30 -5.09 12.65
C GLU A 214 9.86 -6.51 13.03
N SER A 215 10.49 -7.53 12.43
CA SER A 215 10.20 -8.92 12.78
C SER A 215 10.62 -9.24 14.22
N ALA A 216 11.78 -8.76 14.65
CA ALA A 216 12.24 -8.92 16.03
C ALA A 216 11.32 -8.16 17.01
N ALA A 217 10.90 -6.95 16.67
CA ALA A 217 9.93 -6.19 17.46
C ALA A 217 8.57 -6.91 17.58
N ALA A 218 8.19 -7.67 16.53
CA ALA A 218 7.00 -8.50 16.52
C ALA A 218 7.16 -9.87 17.23
N GLY A 219 8.34 -10.15 17.80
CA GLY A 219 8.62 -11.35 18.59
C GLY A 219 9.29 -12.50 17.82
N ALA A 220 9.83 -12.26 16.63
CA ALA A 220 10.65 -13.26 15.95
C ALA A 220 11.98 -13.45 16.69
N GLU A 221 12.33 -14.70 17.00
CA GLU A 221 13.57 -15.07 17.71
C GLU A 221 14.71 -15.40 16.76
N GLU A 222 14.39 -15.84 15.54
CA GLU A 222 15.36 -16.25 14.54
C GLU A 222 14.97 -15.71 13.16
N ALA A 223 15.97 -15.30 12.37
CA ALA A 223 15.80 -14.95 10.97
C ALA A 223 16.76 -15.81 10.10
N VAL A 224 16.22 -16.46 9.08
CA VAL A 224 17.01 -17.23 8.11
C VAL A 224 17.05 -16.46 6.80
N ILE A 225 18.25 -16.05 6.39
CA ILE A 225 18.47 -15.26 5.18
C ILE A 225 19.00 -16.16 4.07
N GLY A 226 18.20 -16.33 3.01
CA GLY A 226 18.60 -17.05 1.80
C GLY A 226 18.96 -16.04 0.70
N ILE A 227 20.22 -16.02 0.29
CA ILE A 227 20.69 -15.20 -0.84
C ILE A 227 21.49 -16.06 -1.80
N ALA A 228 21.34 -15.81 -3.12
CA ALA A 228 22.14 -16.52 -4.12
C ALA A 228 23.62 -16.07 -4.02
N HIS A 229 23.98 -14.95 -4.57
CA HIS A 229 25.34 -14.42 -4.49
C HIS A 229 25.39 -12.89 -4.62
N ARG A 230 24.42 -12.25 -5.27
CA ARG A 230 24.39 -10.81 -5.47
C ARG A 230 24.25 -10.09 -4.13
N GLY A 231 25.17 -9.20 -3.82
CA GLY A 231 25.18 -8.42 -2.58
C GLY A 231 25.53 -9.21 -1.31
N ARG A 232 26.01 -10.46 -1.43
CA ARG A 232 26.29 -11.30 -0.26
C ARG A 232 27.29 -10.67 0.71
N LEU A 233 28.33 -9.98 0.22
CA LEU A 233 29.33 -9.35 1.07
C LEU A 233 28.73 -8.16 1.83
N SER A 234 27.98 -7.31 1.14
CA SER A 234 27.28 -6.17 1.74
C SER A 234 26.25 -6.64 2.78
N THR A 235 25.51 -7.72 2.50
CA THR A 235 24.58 -8.33 3.46
C THR A 235 25.33 -8.86 4.70
N LEU A 236 26.41 -9.61 4.50
CA LEU A 236 27.20 -10.15 5.62
C LEU A 236 27.78 -9.04 6.48
N THR A 237 28.31 -7.99 5.86
CA THR A 237 28.95 -6.89 6.59
C THR A 237 27.93 -5.98 7.26
N LYS A 238 26.91 -5.52 6.52
CA LYS A 238 25.97 -4.50 7.02
C LYS A 238 24.87 -5.09 7.93
N ILE A 239 24.35 -6.29 7.60
CA ILE A 239 23.25 -6.91 8.35
C ILE A 239 23.78 -7.82 9.47
N MET A 240 24.81 -8.61 9.20
CA MET A 240 25.32 -9.61 10.16
C MET A 240 26.57 -9.15 10.92
N GLY A 241 27.13 -7.99 10.62
CA GLY A 241 28.32 -7.43 11.29
C GLY A 241 29.59 -8.26 11.11
N LYS A 242 29.74 -8.96 9.99
CA LYS A 242 30.88 -9.86 9.72
C LYS A 242 31.87 -9.26 8.73
#